data_819418bf59fd04c846220d3fea1e4a7c
#
_entry.id   819418bf59fd04c846220d3fea1e4a7c
#
_cell.length_a   1.000
_cell.length_b   1.000
_cell.length_c   1.000
_cell.angle_alpha   90.00
_cell.angle_beta   90.00
_cell.angle_gamma   90.00
#
_symmetry.space_group_name_H-M   'P 1'
#
loop_
_entity.id
_entity.type
_entity.pdbx_description
1 polymer ?
#
loop_
_entity_poly.entity_id
_entity_poly.type
_entity_poly.pdbx_seq_one_letter_code
_entity_poly.pdbx_strand_id
1 'polypeptide(L)'
;MVHSFPTRRSSDLDAIVDATGSASVLPDCFQLLKKGGRLLQFSSTKDDEDISINPAYFYRNELQYYTSYCQVHQFGRAVDAMDTGKVKTDRLITRLYPLEEFPQAIEDVLDHNVLKLVIRPNGMED
;
A
#
# COMPACT_ATOMS: atom_id res chain seq x y z
N MET A 1 -4.65 -5.68 17.49
CA MET A 1 -4.20 -7.07 17.17
C MET A 1 -2.81 -6.94 16.57
N VAL A 2 -1.78 -7.39 17.29
CA VAL A 2 -0.39 -7.27 16.82
C VAL A 2 -0.20 -8.31 15.74
N HIS A 3 -0.02 -7.91 14.49
CA HIS A 3 0.44 -8.81 13.44
C HIS A 3 1.88 -9.22 13.79
N SER A 4 2.04 -10.43 14.33
CA SER A 4 3.38 -11.01 14.47
C SER A 4 3.86 -11.36 13.07
N PHE A 5 4.80 -10.61 12.55
CA PHE A 5 5.58 -11.04 11.40
C PHE A 5 6.30 -12.34 11.76
N PRO A 6 6.36 -13.34 10.84
CA PRO A 6 7.11 -14.53 11.07
C PRO A 6 8.56 -14.15 11.44
N THR A 7 9.11 -14.78 12.45
CA THR A 7 10.48 -14.58 12.95
C THR A 7 11.51 -14.96 11.87
N ARG A 8 11.64 -14.14 10.83
CA ARG A 8 12.82 -14.11 9.99
C ARG A 8 13.86 -13.25 10.68
N ARG A 9 15.11 -13.71 10.69
CA ARG A 9 16.24 -12.95 11.21
C ARG A 9 16.22 -11.55 10.60
N SER A 10 16.38 -10.54 11.43
CA SER A 10 16.53 -9.16 11.02
C SER A 10 17.61 -9.06 9.93
N SER A 11 17.31 -8.38 8.81
CA SER A 11 18.21 -8.03 7.73
C SER A 11 18.44 -9.05 6.61
N ASP A 12 17.39 -9.70 6.09
CA ASP A 12 17.51 -10.67 4.97
C ASP A 12 16.80 -10.22 3.67
N LEU A 13 16.13 -9.08 3.66
CA LEU A 13 15.34 -8.65 2.52
C LEU A 13 16.16 -7.76 1.55
N ASP A 14 16.14 -8.11 0.27
CA ASP A 14 16.77 -7.29 -0.79
C ASP A 14 16.02 -5.99 -1.03
N ALA A 15 14.70 -6.05 -0.97
CA ALA A 15 13.81 -4.93 -1.22
C ALA A 15 12.52 -5.06 -0.42
N ILE A 16 11.99 -3.92 0.01
CA ILE A 16 10.69 -3.77 0.65
C ILE A 16 9.90 -2.70 -0.12
N VAL A 17 8.61 -2.96 -0.33
CA VAL A 17 7.65 -1.96 -0.79
C VAL A 17 6.67 -1.70 0.34
N ASP A 18 6.68 -0.49 0.87
CA ASP A 18 5.68 -0.06 1.85
C ASP A 18 4.47 0.55 1.14
N ALA A 19 3.31 -0.06 1.36
CA ALA A 19 2.01 0.40 0.88
C ALA A 19 1.01 0.63 2.02
N THR A 20 1.50 0.81 3.26
CA THR A 20 0.65 0.92 4.46
C THR A 20 0.12 2.33 4.71
N GLY A 21 0.85 3.35 4.29
CA GLY A 21 0.54 4.75 4.60
C GLY A 21 0.81 5.16 6.05
N SER A 22 1.59 4.37 6.79
CA SER A 22 1.94 4.63 8.19
C SER A 22 3.42 4.94 8.33
N ALA A 23 3.77 6.15 8.74
CA ALA A 23 5.16 6.54 8.97
C ALA A 23 5.85 5.68 10.03
N SER A 24 5.10 5.19 11.02
CA SER A 24 5.66 4.37 12.12
C SER A 24 6.21 3.02 11.68
N VAL A 25 5.81 2.51 10.51
CA VAL A 25 6.29 1.22 9.97
C VAL A 25 7.66 1.35 9.30
N LEU A 26 8.01 2.53 8.78
CA LEU A 26 9.23 2.74 7.99
C LEU A 26 10.53 2.41 8.75
N PRO A 27 10.70 2.82 10.03
CA PRO A 27 11.89 2.46 10.80
C PRO A 27 12.10 0.94 10.91
N ASP A 28 11.02 0.17 11.10
CA ASP A 28 11.08 -1.29 11.18
C ASP A 28 11.44 -1.91 9.83
N CYS A 29 10.91 -1.35 8.73
CA CYS A 29 11.27 -1.78 7.39
C CYS A 29 12.77 -1.65 7.12
N PHE A 30 13.42 -0.56 7.57
CA PHE A 30 14.86 -0.41 7.40
C PHE A 30 15.66 -1.47 8.16
N GLN A 31 15.18 -1.94 9.31
CA GLN A 31 15.84 -2.98 10.09
C GLN A 31 15.74 -4.39 9.45
N LEU A 32 14.74 -4.59 8.57
CA LEU A 32 14.53 -5.85 7.86
C LEU A 32 15.35 -5.96 6.57
N LEU A 33 15.92 -4.86 6.10
CA LEU A 33 16.74 -4.84 4.89
C LEU A 33 18.13 -5.40 5.15
N LYS A 34 18.61 -6.21 4.23
CA LYS A 34 20.02 -6.62 4.20
C LYS A 34 20.90 -5.43 3.80
N LYS A 35 22.21 -5.59 3.97
CA LYS A 35 23.20 -4.64 3.48
C LYS A 35 23.05 -4.42 1.95
N GLY A 36 23.02 -3.16 1.50
CA GLY A 36 22.72 -2.77 0.13
C GLY A 36 21.23 -2.87 -0.23
N GLY A 37 20.35 -3.17 0.73
CA GLY A 37 18.92 -3.30 0.51
C GLY A 37 18.21 -1.96 0.26
N ARG A 38 17.03 -2.03 -0.32
CA ARG A 38 16.25 -0.85 -0.72
C ARG A 38 14.83 -0.89 -0.20
N LEU A 39 14.33 0.25 0.25
CA LEU A 39 12.94 0.48 0.60
C LEU A 39 12.30 1.43 -0.41
N LEU A 40 11.14 1.06 -0.95
CA LEU A 40 10.26 1.95 -1.70
C LEU A 40 9.05 2.28 -0.83
N GLN A 41 8.89 3.54 -0.44
CA GLN A 41 7.64 4.06 0.07
C GLN A 41 6.71 4.34 -1.10
N PHE A 42 5.70 3.49 -1.25
CA PHE A 42 4.71 3.58 -2.33
C PHE A 42 3.42 4.29 -1.89
N SER A 43 3.16 4.31 -0.58
CA SER A 43 1.99 4.96 0.02
C SER A 43 2.33 6.36 0.55
N SER A 44 1.33 7.24 0.61
CA SER A 44 1.43 8.53 1.28
C SER A 44 1.23 8.37 2.78
N THR A 45 2.06 9.01 3.57
CA THR A 45 1.86 9.23 5.01
C THR A 45 1.17 10.58 5.22
N LYS A 46 0.80 10.92 6.45
CA LYS A 46 0.29 12.26 6.77
C LYS A 46 1.43 13.27 6.74
N ASP A 47 1.11 14.52 6.42
CA ASP A 47 2.09 15.61 6.26
C ASP A 47 2.77 16.00 7.59
N ASP A 48 2.15 15.71 8.72
CA ASP A 48 2.62 16.01 10.07
C ASP A 48 3.32 14.83 10.76
N GLU A 49 3.55 13.72 10.05
CA GLU A 49 4.25 12.55 10.56
C GLU A 49 5.71 12.54 10.14
N ASP A 50 6.61 12.60 11.12
CA ASP A 50 8.04 12.50 10.91
C ASP A 50 8.59 11.14 11.33
N ILE A 51 9.69 10.72 10.68
CA ILE A 51 10.48 9.57 11.10
C ILE A 51 11.93 9.98 11.44
N SER A 52 12.51 9.31 12.43
CA SER A 52 13.93 9.46 12.74
C SER A 52 14.76 8.41 12.05
N ILE A 53 15.77 8.84 11.31
CA ILE A 53 16.72 7.97 10.61
C ILE A 53 18.11 8.16 11.22
N ASN A 54 18.80 7.03 11.47
CA ASN A 54 20.21 7.08 11.87
C ASN A 54 21.12 7.08 10.63
N PRO A 55 21.76 8.21 10.27
CA PRO A 55 22.58 8.29 9.05
C PRO A 55 23.77 7.33 9.07
N ALA A 56 24.36 7.07 10.25
CA ALA A 56 25.50 6.16 10.37
C ALA A 56 25.07 4.69 10.12
N TYR A 57 23.82 4.35 10.49
CA TYR A 57 23.25 3.03 10.17
C TYR A 57 23.05 2.87 8.67
N PHE A 58 22.45 3.86 8.01
CA PHE A 58 22.27 3.88 6.56
C PHE A 58 23.60 3.77 5.81
N TYR A 59 24.57 4.58 6.20
CA TYR A 59 25.90 4.59 5.58
C TYR A 59 26.60 3.23 5.70
N ARG A 60 26.64 2.63 6.90
CA ARG A 60 27.34 1.36 7.11
C ARG A 60 26.64 0.18 6.41
N ASN A 61 25.34 0.25 6.23
CA ASN A 61 24.57 -0.80 5.59
C ASN A 61 24.25 -0.49 4.12
N GLU A 62 24.70 0.65 3.58
CA GLU A 62 24.47 1.06 2.19
C GLU A 62 22.99 1.01 1.80
N LEU A 63 22.10 1.41 2.74
CA LEU A 63 20.66 1.34 2.52
C LEU A 63 20.18 2.43 1.56
N GLN A 64 19.19 2.08 0.76
CA GLN A 64 18.58 2.97 -0.21
C GLN A 64 17.11 3.19 0.14
N TYR A 65 16.67 4.44 0.14
CA TYR A 65 15.28 4.83 0.38
C TYR A 65 14.75 5.61 -0.81
N TYR A 66 13.68 5.10 -1.39
CA TYR A 66 13.01 5.70 -2.54
C TYR A 66 11.57 6.02 -2.20
N THR A 67 11.06 7.05 -2.81
CA THR A 67 9.66 7.44 -2.71
C THR A 67 9.04 7.46 -4.10
N SER A 68 7.74 7.18 -4.17
CA SER A 68 6.96 7.28 -5.40
C SER A 68 5.75 8.15 -5.13
N TYR A 69 5.59 9.22 -5.92
CA TYR A 69 4.46 10.12 -5.80
C TYR A 69 3.71 10.23 -7.13
N CYS A 70 2.42 9.98 -7.05
CA CYS A 70 1.46 10.08 -8.15
C CYS A 70 1.74 9.23 -9.39
N GLN A 71 0.71 9.07 -10.20
CA GLN A 71 0.70 8.24 -11.40
C GLN A 71 0.87 9.12 -12.64
N VAL A 72 2.09 9.51 -12.94
CA VAL A 72 2.34 10.30 -14.15
C VAL A 72 2.23 9.39 -15.38
N HIS A 73 1.23 9.65 -16.24
CA HIS A 73 0.98 8.94 -17.51
C HIS A 73 0.81 7.41 -17.42
N GLN A 74 0.40 6.87 -16.24
CA GLN A 74 0.24 5.43 -16.06
C GLN A 74 -1.21 4.93 -16.20
N PHE A 75 -2.19 5.85 -16.17
CA PHE A 75 -3.61 5.48 -16.15
C PHE A 75 -4.02 4.63 -17.36
N GLY A 76 -3.67 5.04 -18.58
CA GLY A 76 -3.96 4.28 -19.80
C GLY A 76 -3.36 2.86 -19.75
N ARG A 77 -2.10 2.74 -19.30
CA ARG A 77 -1.45 1.42 -19.14
C ARG A 77 -2.14 0.53 -18.11
N ALA A 78 -2.69 1.13 -17.03
CA ALA A 78 -3.45 0.38 -16.04
C ALA A 78 -4.76 -0.15 -16.63
N VAL A 79 -5.49 0.68 -17.39
CA VAL A 79 -6.71 0.28 -18.10
C VAL A 79 -6.39 -0.85 -19.09
N ASP A 80 -5.39 -0.70 -19.95
CA ASP A 80 -4.96 -1.74 -20.90
C ASP A 80 -4.59 -3.05 -20.20
N ALA A 81 -3.98 -2.99 -19.02
CA ALA A 81 -3.62 -4.18 -18.26
C ALA A 81 -4.85 -4.91 -17.68
N MET A 82 -5.90 -4.18 -17.33
CA MET A 82 -7.19 -4.76 -16.91
C MET A 82 -7.95 -5.33 -18.10
N ASP A 83 -8.11 -4.57 -19.18
CA ASP A 83 -8.84 -4.98 -20.39
C ASP A 83 -8.24 -6.22 -21.05
N THR A 84 -6.91 -6.32 -21.02
CA THR A 84 -6.18 -7.49 -21.55
C THR A 84 -6.10 -8.66 -20.58
N GLY A 85 -6.70 -8.56 -19.39
CA GLY A 85 -6.71 -9.62 -18.36
C GLY A 85 -5.34 -9.89 -17.72
N LYS A 86 -4.33 -9.02 -17.92
CA LYS A 86 -3.03 -9.12 -17.25
C LYS A 86 -3.13 -8.87 -15.75
N VAL A 87 -4.09 -8.04 -15.35
CA VAL A 87 -4.44 -7.79 -13.95
C VAL A 87 -5.87 -8.25 -13.73
N LYS A 88 -6.07 -9.18 -12.79
CA LYS A 88 -7.39 -9.70 -12.42
C LYS A 88 -7.94 -8.87 -11.28
N THR A 89 -9.03 -8.15 -11.52
CA THR A 89 -9.66 -7.26 -10.55
C THR A 89 -10.94 -7.82 -9.94
N ASP A 90 -11.48 -8.92 -10.46
CA ASP A 90 -12.78 -9.49 -10.08
C ASP A 90 -12.91 -9.76 -8.58
N ARG A 91 -11.80 -10.15 -7.94
CA ARG A 91 -11.78 -10.46 -6.51
C ARG A 91 -11.51 -9.24 -5.61
N LEU A 92 -11.22 -8.08 -6.18
CA LEU A 92 -10.95 -6.86 -5.41
C LEU A 92 -12.25 -6.18 -4.98
N ILE A 93 -13.28 -6.21 -5.83
CA ILE A 93 -14.58 -5.62 -5.51
C ILE A 93 -15.32 -6.59 -4.59
N THR A 94 -15.41 -6.22 -3.33
CA THR A 94 -16.04 -7.06 -2.30
C THR A 94 -17.49 -6.72 -2.04
N ARG A 95 -17.87 -5.44 -2.24
CA ARG A 95 -19.25 -4.97 -2.08
C ARG A 95 -19.58 -3.91 -3.12
N LEU A 96 -20.85 -3.90 -3.54
CA LEU A 96 -21.44 -2.92 -4.43
C LEU A 96 -22.62 -2.26 -3.71
N TYR A 97 -22.73 -0.93 -3.85
CA TYR A 97 -23.80 -0.14 -3.24
C TYR A 97 -24.44 0.76 -4.28
N PRO A 98 -25.77 0.93 -4.26
CA PRO A 98 -26.41 2.04 -4.94
C PRO A 98 -26.05 3.38 -4.26
N LEU A 99 -26.27 4.49 -4.93
CA LEU A 99 -25.91 5.81 -4.40
C LEU A 99 -26.64 6.14 -3.08
N GLU A 100 -27.87 5.67 -2.94
CA GLU A 100 -28.71 5.90 -1.77
C GLU A 100 -28.12 5.28 -0.48
N GLU A 101 -27.31 4.21 -0.63
CA GLU A 101 -26.65 3.52 0.48
C GLU A 101 -25.22 4.03 0.74
N PHE A 102 -24.84 5.18 0.17
CA PHE A 102 -23.52 5.76 0.37
C PHE A 102 -23.12 5.91 1.85
N PRO A 103 -24.01 6.35 2.79
CA PRO A 103 -23.64 6.41 4.20
C PRO A 103 -23.23 5.05 4.77
N GLN A 104 -23.95 3.97 4.43
CA GLN A 104 -23.60 2.62 4.85
C GLN A 104 -22.27 2.17 4.26
N ALA A 105 -22.01 2.48 2.99
CA ALA A 105 -20.75 2.15 2.35
C ALA A 105 -19.54 2.79 3.06
N ILE A 106 -19.68 4.02 3.58
CA ILE A 106 -18.62 4.70 4.35
C ILE A 106 -18.36 3.98 5.68
N GLU A 107 -19.39 3.51 6.37
CA GLU A 107 -19.22 2.72 7.60
C GLU A 107 -18.50 1.40 7.31
N ASP A 108 -18.89 0.74 6.24
CA ASP A 108 -18.35 -0.58 5.86
C ASP A 108 -16.89 -0.52 5.31
N VAL A 109 -16.38 0.64 4.93
CA VAL A 109 -14.94 0.83 4.56
C VAL A 109 -14.02 0.40 5.71
N LEU A 110 -14.47 0.51 6.96
CA LEU A 110 -13.68 0.14 8.13
C LEU A 110 -13.72 -1.36 8.45
N ASP A 111 -14.52 -2.15 7.75
CA ASP A 111 -14.55 -3.60 7.87
C ASP A 111 -13.31 -4.23 7.25
N HIS A 112 -12.50 -4.93 8.06
CA HIS A 112 -11.26 -5.59 7.61
C HIS A 112 -11.45 -6.68 6.54
N ASN A 113 -12.69 -7.13 6.31
CA ASN A 113 -13.02 -8.10 5.27
C ASN A 113 -13.34 -7.43 3.92
N VAL A 114 -13.38 -6.10 3.89
CA VAL A 114 -13.64 -5.33 2.68
C VAL A 114 -12.33 -4.90 2.05
N LEU A 115 -12.11 -5.29 0.80
CA LEU A 115 -10.94 -4.84 0.03
C LEU A 115 -11.27 -3.58 -0.79
N LYS A 116 -12.43 -3.58 -1.47
CA LYS A 116 -12.89 -2.45 -2.27
C LYS A 116 -14.41 -2.40 -2.31
N LEU A 117 -14.94 -1.22 -2.02
CA LEU A 117 -16.33 -0.87 -2.25
C LEU A 117 -16.48 -0.12 -3.56
N VAL A 118 -17.58 -0.34 -4.26
CA VAL A 118 -17.93 0.41 -5.47
C VAL A 118 -19.34 0.94 -5.31
N ILE A 119 -19.52 2.23 -5.58
CA ILE A 119 -20.83 2.88 -5.67
C ILE A 119 -21.27 2.89 -7.12
N ARG A 120 -22.48 2.40 -7.39
CA ARG A 120 -23.13 2.45 -8.72
C ARG A 120 -24.23 3.53 -8.70
N PRO A 121 -23.94 4.74 -9.18
CA PRO A 121 -24.89 5.86 -9.08
C PRO A 121 -26.12 5.71 -9.98
N ASN A 122 -26.05 4.86 -11.00
CA ASN A 122 -27.13 4.64 -11.97
C ASN A 122 -27.91 3.32 -11.71
N GLY A 123 -27.84 2.79 -10.49
CA GLY A 123 -28.48 1.53 -10.11
C GLY A 123 -27.57 0.32 -10.18
N MET A 124 -28.11 -0.84 -9.78
CA MET A 124 -27.33 -2.10 -9.66
C MET A 124 -27.44 -2.98 -10.91
N GLU A 125 -28.24 -2.57 -11.91
CA GLU A 125 -28.38 -3.30 -13.17
C GLU A 125 -27.13 -3.10 -14.04
N ASP A 126 -26.74 -4.15 -14.75
CA ASP A 126 -25.60 -4.17 -15.69
C ASP A 126 -25.91 -3.46 -17.00
#